data_b517a650ca5b27f097afc4be35f010c1
#
_entry.id   b517a650ca5b27f097afc4be35f010c1
#
_cell.length_a   1.000
_cell.length_b   1.000
_cell.length_c   1.000
_cell.angle_alpha   90.00
_cell.angle_beta   90.00
_cell.angle_gamma   90.00
#
_symmetry.space_group_name_H-M   'P 1'
#
loop_
_entity.id
_entity.type
_entity.pdbx_description
1 polymer ?
#
loop_
_entity_poly.entity_id
_entity_poly.type
_entity_poly.pdbx_seq_one_letter_code
_entity_poly.pdbx_strand_id
1 'polypeptide(L)' 'FHILILALQAFIFMVLTIVYLAMAHETEDH' A
#
# COMPACT_ATOMS: atom_id res chain seq x y z
N PHE A 1 16.19 -13.23 10.68
CA PHE A 1 14.82 -13.51 10.48
C PHE A 1 13.97 -12.27 10.62
N HIS A 2 14.33 -11.37 11.52
CA HIS A 2 13.57 -10.16 11.69
C HIS A 2 13.63 -9.29 10.44
N ILE A 3 14.71 -9.37 9.71
CA ILE A 3 14.87 -8.61 8.51
C ILE A 3 13.81 -8.99 7.49
N LEU A 4 13.49 -10.27 7.41
CA LEU A 4 12.51 -10.74 6.48
C LEU A 4 11.14 -10.17 6.83
N ILE A 5 10.81 -10.12 8.12
CA ILE A 5 9.53 -9.61 8.56
C ILE A 5 9.42 -8.12 8.27
N LEU A 6 10.49 -7.39 8.48
CA LEU A 6 10.47 -5.97 8.20
C LEU A 6 10.26 -5.70 6.71
N ALA A 7 10.92 -6.49 5.89
CA ALA A 7 10.80 -6.33 4.45
C ALA A 7 9.36 -6.62 4.01
N LEU A 8 8.74 -7.62 4.62
CA LEU A 8 7.39 -7.96 4.27
C LEU A 8 6.44 -6.83 4.67
N GLN A 9 6.64 -6.27 5.87
CA GLN A 9 5.78 -5.18 6.32
C GLN A 9 5.92 -3.96 5.41
N ALA A 10 7.11 -3.67 4.96
CA ALA A 10 7.33 -2.53 4.08
C ALA A 10 6.60 -2.74 2.75
N PHE A 11 6.63 -3.96 2.26
CA PHE A 11 5.99 -4.27 1.01
C PHE A 11 4.48 -4.10 1.14
N ILE A 12 3.90 -4.58 2.23
CA ILE A 12 2.47 -4.46 2.45
C ILE A 12 2.07 -2.99 2.55
N PHE A 13 2.87 -2.22 3.26
CA PHE A 13 2.55 -0.80 3.40
C PHE A 13 2.59 -0.10 2.05
N MET A 14 3.52 -0.44 1.19
CA MET A 14 3.61 0.17 -0.11
C MET A 14 2.36 -0.16 -0.93
N VAL A 15 1.95 -1.42 -0.92
CA VAL A 15 0.80 -1.84 -1.67
C VAL A 15 -0.47 -1.16 -1.14
N LEU A 16 -0.60 -1.07 0.17
CA LEU A 16 -1.76 -0.44 0.76
C LEU A 16 -1.84 1.03 0.37
N THR A 17 -0.70 1.70 0.35
CA THR A 17 -0.68 3.10 -0.02
C THR A 17 -1.16 3.29 -1.45
N ILE A 18 -0.70 2.45 -2.35
CA ILE A 18 -1.08 2.53 -3.73
C ILE A 18 -2.59 2.28 -3.89
N VAL A 19 -3.08 1.25 -3.23
CA VAL A 19 -4.49 0.91 -3.32
C VAL A 19 -5.35 2.02 -2.73
N TYR A 20 -4.92 2.56 -1.61
CA TYR A 20 -5.68 3.60 -0.95
C TYR A 20 -5.77 4.84 -1.82
N LEU A 21 -4.68 5.22 -2.44
CA LEU A 21 -4.68 6.36 -3.32
C LEU A 21 -5.54 6.11 -4.56
N ALA A 22 -5.47 4.91 -5.09
CA ALA A 22 -6.25 4.58 -6.26
C ALA A 22 -7.74 4.71 -5.98
N MET A 23 -8.17 4.26 -4.82
CA MET A 23 -9.57 4.33 -4.48
C MET A 23 -9.97 5.77 -4.20
N ALA A 24 -9.10 6.53 -3.58
CA ALA A 24 -9.41 7.91 -3.28
C ALA A 24 -9.57 8.72 -4.56
N HIS A 25 -8.75 8.42 -5.55
CA HIS A 25 -8.85 9.15 -6.78
C HIS A 25 -10.04 8.71 -7.60
N GLU A 26 -10.41 7.49 -7.43
CA GLU A 26 -11.47 6.99 -8.23
C GLU A 26 -12.78 7.69 -8.03
N THR A 27 -13.10 8.02 -6.84
CA THR A 27 -14.33 8.66 -6.57
C THR A 27 -14.46 9.96 -7.26
N GLU A 28 -13.37 10.60 -7.58
CA GLU A 28 -13.43 11.85 -8.14
C GLU A 28 -13.83 11.83 -9.52
N ASP A 29 -13.57 10.85 -10.12
CA ASP A 29 -13.88 10.80 -11.42
C ASP A 29 -15.24 11.01 -11.75
N HIS A 30 -15.77 11.20 -11.86
CA HIS A 30 -16.95 11.46 -12.38
C HIS A 30 -17.22 12.32 -12.63
#